data_bf414374a580044ec6a12415a71a06c3
#
_entry.id   bf414374a580044ec6a12415a71a06c3
#
_cell.length_a   1.000
_cell.length_b   1.000
_cell.length_c   1.000
_cell.angle_alpha   90.00
_cell.angle_beta   90.00
_cell.angle_gamma   90.00
#
_symmetry.space_group_name_H-M   'P 1'
#
loop_
_entity.id
_entity.type
_entity.pdbx_description
1 polymer ?
#
loop_
_entity_poly.entity_id
_entity_poly.type
_entity_poly.pdbx_seq_one_letter_code
_entity_poly.pdbx_strand_id
1 'polypeptide(L)'
;MTENLRQLIDEAIKLELNVAEIYLGFHHRFSEDAGFWWKLVNEEKNHAGLLKNGKQFFLDAGMFPVELVGTSLDAIVKGTSKNTI
;
A
#
# COMPACT_ATOMS: atom_id res chain seq x y z
N MET A 1 -19.46 -1.39 -12.13
CA MET A 1 -18.61 -0.30 -11.59
C MET A 1 -18.10 -0.60 -10.20
N THR A 2 -18.99 -0.99 -9.30
CA THR A 2 -18.64 -1.32 -7.91
C THR A 2 -17.64 -2.50 -7.81
N GLU A 3 -17.85 -3.54 -8.62
CA GLU A 3 -16.95 -4.70 -8.66
C GLU A 3 -15.55 -4.33 -9.18
N ASN A 4 -15.47 -3.47 -10.19
CA ASN A 4 -14.19 -3.04 -10.72
C ASN A 4 -13.40 -2.23 -9.67
N LEU A 5 -14.08 -1.39 -8.91
CA LEU A 5 -13.45 -0.63 -7.84
C LEU A 5 -12.97 -1.55 -6.73
N ARG A 6 -13.79 -2.53 -6.33
CA ARG A 6 -13.42 -3.51 -5.32
C ARG A 6 -12.18 -4.30 -5.74
N GLN A 7 -12.14 -4.76 -6.99
CA GLN A 7 -10.99 -5.48 -7.51
C GLN A 7 -9.74 -4.60 -7.52
N LEU A 8 -9.87 -3.34 -7.91
CA LEU A 8 -8.75 -2.41 -7.92
C LEU A 8 -8.20 -2.21 -6.52
N ILE A 9 -9.08 -2.06 -5.52
CA ILE A 9 -8.66 -1.91 -4.12
C ILE A 9 -7.94 -3.17 -3.64
N ASP A 10 -8.49 -4.35 -3.94
CA ASP A 10 -7.87 -5.61 -3.53
C ASP A 10 -6.49 -5.80 -4.16
N GLU A 11 -6.33 -5.44 -5.43
CA GLU A 11 -5.04 -5.48 -6.10
C GLU A 11 -4.05 -4.48 -5.50
N ALA A 12 -4.53 -3.28 -5.14
CA ALA A 12 -3.69 -2.28 -4.49
C ALA A 12 -3.21 -2.77 -3.12
N ILE A 13 -4.08 -3.41 -2.34
CA ILE A 13 -3.71 -3.99 -1.05
C ILE A 13 -2.63 -5.06 -1.23
N LYS A 14 -2.82 -5.95 -2.19
CA LYS A 14 -1.84 -7.00 -2.50
C LYS A 14 -0.49 -6.39 -2.88
N LEU A 15 -0.51 -5.36 -3.71
CA LEU A 15 0.72 -4.69 -4.14
C LEU A 15 1.46 -4.10 -2.95
N GLU A 16 0.76 -3.39 -2.06
CA GLU A 16 1.38 -2.81 -0.86
C GLU A 16 2.00 -3.89 0.02
N LEU A 17 1.31 -5.01 0.22
CA LEU A 17 1.81 -6.11 1.03
C LEU A 17 2.98 -6.82 0.37
N ASN A 18 2.97 -6.96 -0.96
CA ASN A 18 4.10 -7.54 -1.69
C ASN A 18 5.34 -6.65 -1.60
N VAL A 19 5.17 -5.34 -1.68
CA VAL A 19 6.28 -4.39 -1.51
C VAL A 19 6.82 -4.47 -0.08
N ALA A 20 5.94 -4.59 0.92
CA ALA A 20 6.37 -4.77 2.31
C ALA A 20 7.23 -6.03 2.47
N GLU A 21 6.86 -7.13 1.80
CA GLU A 21 7.63 -8.38 1.82
C GLU A 21 9.03 -8.17 1.24
N ILE A 22 9.13 -7.42 0.15
CA ILE A 22 10.43 -7.11 -0.48
C ILE A 22 11.31 -6.32 0.50
N TYR A 23 10.74 -5.29 1.13
CA TYR A 23 11.47 -4.48 2.11
C TYR A 23 11.88 -5.30 3.33
N LEU A 24 11.03 -6.23 3.75
CA LEU A 24 11.36 -7.13 4.86
C LEU A 24 12.55 -8.02 4.49
N GLY A 25 12.61 -8.50 3.25
CA GLY A 25 13.77 -9.23 2.75
C GLY A 25 15.05 -8.40 2.83
N PHE A 26 14.97 -7.13 2.44
CA PHE A 26 16.12 -6.22 2.55
C PHE A 26 16.49 -5.94 4.01
N HIS A 27 15.50 -5.81 4.88
CA HIS A 27 15.74 -5.64 6.32
C HIS A 27 16.59 -6.78 6.88
N HIS A 28 16.29 -8.02 6.48
CA HIS A 28 17.04 -9.18 6.92
C HIS A 28 18.41 -9.30 6.26
N ARG A 29 18.52 -8.88 5.00
CA ARG A 29 19.74 -9.04 4.22
C ARG A 29 20.76 -7.93 4.47
N PHE A 30 20.31 -6.71 4.67
CA PHE A 30 21.18 -5.54 4.86
C PHE A 30 21.07 -5.03 6.29
N SER A 31 21.78 -5.70 7.18
CA SER A 31 21.68 -5.43 8.62
C SER A 31 22.13 -4.01 9.00
N GLU A 32 23.03 -3.41 8.23
CA GLU A 32 23.50 -2.05 8.51
C GLU A 32 22.40 -1.01 8.31
N ASP A 33 21.46 -1.28 7.39
CA ASP A 33 20.36 -0.41 7.09
C ASP A 33 19.02 -0.97 7.59
N ALA A 34 19.08 -1.88 8.56
CA ALA A 34 17.88 -2.58 9.03
C ALA A 34 16.76 -1.65 9.47
N GLY A 35 17.10 -0.57 10.19
CA GLY A 35 16.11 0.40 10.65
C GLY A 35 15.42 1.12 9.51
N PHE A 36 16.15 1.47 8.47
CA PHE A 36 15.61 2.11 7.28
C PHE A 36 14.58 1.20 6.58
N TRP A 37 14.96 -0.06 6.33
CA TRP A 37 14.06 -1.02 5.67
C TRP A 37 12.84 -1.34 6.53
N TRP A 38 13.03 -1.45 7.84
CA TRP A 38 11.93 -1.70 8.77
C TRP A 38 10.90 -0.57 8.75
N LYS A 39 11.36 0.67 8.66
CA LYS A 39 10.47 1.83 8.53
C LYS A 39 9.63 1.73 7.27
N LEU A 40 10.25 1.35 6.14
CA LEU A 40 9.52 1.19 4.88
C LEU A 40 8.51 0.06 4.94
N VAL A 41 8.84 -1.05 5.60
CA VAL A 41 7.88 -2.15 5.82
C VAL A 41 6.64 -1.62 6.53
N ASN A 42 6.83 -0.85 7.59
CA ASN A 42 5.71 -0.32 8.37
C ASN A 42 4.89 0.69 7.57
N GLU A 43 5.52 1.51 6.75
CA GLU A 43 4.81 2.44 5.88
C GLU A 43 3.90 1.70 4.89
N GLU A 44 4.40 0.63 4.27
CA GLU A 44 3.60 -0.15 3.33
C GLU A 44 2.44 -0.86 4.03
N LYS A 45 2.65 -1.38 5.24
CA LYS A 45 1.58 -1.99 6.03
C LYS A 45 0.51 -0.97 6.41
N ASN A 46 0.92 0.26 6.71
CA ASN A 46 -0.03 1.34 7.01
C ASN A 46 -0.86 1.68 5.78
N HIS A 47 -0.24 1.76 4.60
CA HIS A 47 -0.97 2.00 3.34
C HIS A 47 -2.00 0.90 3.09
N ALA A 48 -1.61 -0.36 3.26
CA ALA A 48 -2.55 -1.47 3.11
C ALA A 48 -3.71 -1.38 4.11
N GLY A 49 -3.41 -0.98 5.34
CA GLY A 49 -4.43 -0.78 6.38
C GLY A 49 -5.42 0.32 6.02
N LEU A 50 -4.93 1.43 5.48
CA LEU A 50 -5.80 2.52 5.02
C LEU A 50 -6.72 2.06 3.89
N LEU A 51 -6.19 1.28 2.95
CA LEU A 51 -6.99 0.74 1.84
C LEU A 51 -8.05 -0.22 2.35
N LYS A 52 -7.72 -1.08 3.31
CA LYS A 52 -8.67 -2.02 3.92
C LYS A 52 -9.80 -1.27 4.64
N ASN A 53 -9.45 -0.23 5.39
CA ASN A 53 -10.43 0.59 6.09
C ASN A 53 -11.34 1.32 5.11
N GLY A 54 -10.77 1.86 4.04
CA GLY A 54 -11.54 2.51 2.99
C GLY A 54 -12.50 1.55 2.29
N LYS A 55 -12.05 0.32 2.04
CA LYS A 55 -12.90 -0.72 1.46
C LYS A 55 -14.07 -1.04 2.38
N GLN A 56 -13.83 -1.19 3.68
CA GLN A 56 -14.89 -1.48 4.64
C GLN A 56 -15.90 -0.35 4.71
N PHE A 57 -15.42 0.90 4.70
CA PHE A 57 -16.30 2.06 4.67
C PHE A 57 -17.20 2.04 3.43
N PHE A 58 -16.63 1.71 2.28
CA PHE A 58 -17.39 1.60 1.03
C PHE A 58 -18.47 0.54 1.12
N LEU A 59 -18.16 -0.63 1.70
CA LEU A 59 -19.14 -1.71 1.86
C LEU A 59 -20.27 -1.31 2.80
N ASP A 60 -19.97 -0.56 3.84
CA ASP A 60 -20.95 -0.17 4.85
C ASP A 60 -21.80 1.02 4.40
N ALA A 61 -21.18 2.02 3.77
CA ALA A 61 -21.81 3.28 3.44
C ALA A 61 -22.16 3.46 1.96
N GLY A 62 -21.71 2.54 1.11
CA GLY A 62 -21.92 2.65 -0.33
C GLY A 62 -21.06 3.73 -0.99
N MET A 63 -20.13 4.32 -0.25
CA MET A 63 -19.23 5.36 -0.74
C MET A 63 -17.82 5.06 -0.34
N PHE A 64 -16.88 5.23 -1.28
CA PHE A 64 -15.48 5.03 -1.00
C PHE A 64 -14.80 6.39 -0.71
N PRO A 65 -13.97 6.49 0.34
CA PRO A 65 -13.27 7.74 0.65
C PRO A 65 -12.15 7.97 -0.36
N VAL A 66 -12.44 8.77 -1.37
CA VAL A 66 -11.55 9.02 -2.51
C VAL A 66 -10.19 9.55 -2.04
N GLU A 67 -10.18 10.35 -0.99
CA GLU A 67 -8.93 10.91 -0.44
C GLU A 67 -7.95 9.83 0.02
N LEU A 68 -8.46 8.78 0.67
CA LEU A 68 -7.61 7.68 1.13
C LEU A 68 -7.05 6.90 -0.05
N VAL A 69 -7.88 6.64 -1.07
CA VAL A 69 -7.46 5.93 -2.28
C VAL A 69 -6.42 6.75 -3.02
N GLY A 70 -6.69 8.04 -3.24
CA GLY A 70 -5.78 8.93 -3.94
C GLY A 70 -4.41 8.99 -3.28
N THR A 71 -4.38 9.13 -1.96
CA THR A 71 -3.14 9.19 -1.19
C THR A 71 -2.32 7.90 -1.35
N SER A 72 -2.97 6.75 -1.21
CA SER A 72 -2.29 5.45 -1.30
C SER A 72 -1.80 5.17 -2.72
N LEU A 73 -2.63 5.44 -3.73
CA LEU A 73 -2.23 5.24 -5.12
C LEU A 73 -1.11 6.18 -5.53
N ASP A 74 -1.13 7.43 -5.07
CA ASP A 74 -0.06 8.38 -5.30
C ASP A 74 1.25 7.89 -4.71
N ALA A 75 1.22 7.31 -3.51
CA ALA A 75 2.41 6.77 -2.87
C ALA A 75 3.01 5.63 -3.71
N ILE A 76 2.15 4.74 -4.26
CA ILE A 76 2.58 3.64 -5.13
C ILE A 76 3.23 4.19 -6.39
N VAL A 77 2.57 5.13 -7.05
CA VAL A 77 3.05 5.73 -8.30
C VAL A 77 4.37 6.45 -8.08
N LYS A 78 4.47 7.25 -7.04
CA LYS A 78 5.70 7.98 -6.71
C LYS A 78 6.85 7.03 -6.40
N GLY A 79 6.57 5.95 -5.67
CA GLY A 79 7.56 4.93 -5.38
C GLY A 79 8.07 4.28 -6.66
N THR A 80 7.17 3.94 -7.58
CA THR A 80 7.52 3.34 -8.86
C THR A 80 8.34 4.31 -9.70
N SER A 81 7.94 5.57 -9.76
CA SER A 81 8.68 6.60 -10.50
C SER A 81 10.10 6.79 -9.99
N LYS A 82 10.28 6.79 -8.68
CA LYS A 82 11.60 6.91 -8.07
C LYS A 82 12.48 5.71 -8.43
N ASN A 83 11.89 4.53 -8.53
CA ASN A 83 12.64 3.32 -8.83
C ASN A 83 13.03 3.21 -10.29
N THR A 84 12.39 3.96 -11.17
CA THR A 84 12.71 3.95 -12.60
C THR A 84 13.79 4.94 -12.98
N ILE A 85 14.16 5.80 -12.09
CA ILE A 85 15.24 6.78 -12.29
C ILE A 85 16.58 6.15 -11.86
#